data_de83b03b7911b7fec81bd9d34806ed28
#
_entry.id   de83b03b7911b7fec81bd9d34806ed28
#
_cell.length_a   1.000
_cell.length_b   1.000
_cell.length_c   1.000
_cell.angle_alpha   90.00
_cell.angle_beta   90.00
_cell.angle_gamma   90.00
#
_symmetry.space_group_name_H-M   'P 1'
#
loop_
_entity.id
_entity.type
_entity.pdbx_description
1 polymer ?
#
loop_
_entity_poly.entity_id
_entity_poly.type
_entity_poly.pdbx_seq_one_letter_code
_entity_poly.pdbx_strand_id
1 'polypeptide(L)'
;MQSKVAYLGFLGGIVAGLVTFDAAKAQTASAEDVVSPLVATPIASPNPVLGSDDRTHLAYEIVLVNMSSDTVALKKVEALDAESGAVLGTLEGDALARVVRLNGGAKGAELAGGGSGILFLDVTLAKEASIPRALKHRFDIDVTKAAAAAAPTGDRDPAPETPQGVTFTGDALTVGAPAVAVAPPLKGSRWVIGGGCCASPSYHRNATLPINGAIRVSERFAIDFVQLNGKDTLASGPPDQLSSYEFFGDEIYAAADGTVVAVEDGLPEQVPGKLPEGATIQMAGGNHVVVDIGEGRFAFYAHMQPGSVKVKMGDKVKTGQVLGLLGNSGNTDTPHLHFHVMDAPSPLLANGLPYVFTAFTGQGLITDEQPLFTGGTVTIDKEALSGPHENELPLADQVVSFP
;
A
#
# COMPACT_ATOMS: atom_id res chain seq x y z
N MET A 1 -21.49 22.47 83.10
CA MET A 1 -21.77 21.36 84.03
C MET A 1 -20.94 20.16 83.54
N GLN A 2 -20.08 19.74 84.40
CA GLN A 2 -19.12 18.61 84.18
C GLN A 2 -19.85 17.29 84.34
N SER A 3 -19.50 16.27 83.64
CA SER A 3 -19.50 14.92 84.13
C SER A 3 -18.44 14.05 83.41
N LYS A 4 -17.55 13.54 84.20
CA LYS A 4 -16.51 12.56 83.93
C LYS A 4 -17.16 11.17 83.94
N VAL A 5 -16.79 10.27 83.03
CA VAL A 5 -16.84 8.83 83.32
C VAL A 5 -15.61 8.15 82.73
N ALA A 6 -15.10 7.19 83.49
CA ALA A 6 -13.78 6.63 83.52
C ALA A 6 -13.48 5.54 82.44
N TYR A 7 -12.17 5.36 82.24
CA TYR A 7 -11.54 4.25 81.50
C TYR A 7 -11.71 2.90 82.23
N LEU A 8 -11.92 1.85 81.42
CA LEU A 8 -11.47 0.49 81.73
C LEU A 8 -10.75 -0.12 80.51
N GLY A 9 -9.49 -0.41 80.68
CA GLY A 9 -8.66 -1.01 79.69
C GLY A 9 -8.87 -2.53 79.57
N PHE A 10 -8.73 -3.02 78.33
CA PHE A 10 -8.48 -4.43 78.10
C PHE A 10 -7.26 -4.55 77.17
N LEU A 11 -6.22 -5.15 77.70
CA LEU A 11 -5.03 -5.60 76.97
C LEU A 11 -5.38 -6.91 76.23
N GLY A 12 -5.43 -6.85 74.93
CA GLY A 12 -5.47 -8.03 74.07
C GLY A 12 -4.31 -7.94 73.06
N GLY A 13 -3.29 -8.76 73.27
CA GLY A 13 -2.12 -8.80 72.37
C GLY A 13 -2.50 -9.35 70.99
N ILE A 14 -2.27 -8.55 69.96
CA ILE A 14 -2.33 -9.00 68.56
C ILE A 14 -0.87 -9.19 68.12
N VAL A 15 -0.48 -10.43 67.88
CA VAL A 15 0.73 -10.80 67.17
C VAL A 15 0.55 -10.40 65.72
N ALA A 16 1.16 -9.31 65.31
CA ALA A 16 1.21 -8.91 63.92
C ALA A 16 2.28 -9.76 63.21
N GLY A 17 1.85 -10.79 62.50
CA GLY A 17 2.71 -11.49 61.51
C GLY A 17 3.01 -10.52 60.34
N LEU A 18 4.23 -10.07 60.25
CA LEU A 18 4.73 -9.38 59.04
C LEU A 18 4.74 -10.42 57.89
N VAL A 19 3.75 -10.35 57.00
CA VAL A 19 3.85 -10.95 55.69
C VAL A 19 4.66 -9.98 54.82
N THR A 20 5.93 -10.23 54.65
CA THR A 20 6.75 -9.55 53.64
C THR A 20 6.33 -10.08 52.29
N PHE A 21 5.56 -9.29 51.54
CA PHE A 21 5.41 -9.50 50.09
C PHE A 21 6.76 -9.13 49.48
N ASP A 22 7.55 -10.12 49.11
CA ASP A 22 8.62 -9.96 48.14
C ASP A 22 7.92 -9.62 46.80
N ALA A 23 7.81 -8.33 46.51
CA ALA A 23 7.53 -7.87 45.16
C ALA A 23 8.76 -8.25 44.32
N ALA A 24 8.70 -9.43 43.71
CA ALA A 24 9.57 -9.73 42.58
C ALA A 24 9.35 -8.60 41.57
N LYS A 25 10.27 -7.62 41.56
CA LYS A 25 10.39 -6.68 40.43
C LYS A 25 10.65 -7.54 39.22
N ALA A 26 9.61 -7.75 38.41
CA ALA A 26 9.79 -8.12 37.03
C ALA A 26 10.65 -7.02 36.43
N GLN A 27 11.94 -7.29 36.32
CA GLN A 27 12.91 -6.47 35.62
C GLN A 27 12.54 -6.67 34.14
N THR A 28 11.62 -5.83 33.63
CA THR A 28 11.51 -5.63 32.21
C THR A 28 12.90 -5.19 31.79
N ALA A 29 13.61 -6.05 31.05
CA ALA A 29 14.81 -5.65 30.35
C ALA A 29 14.39 -4.43 29.51
N SER A 30 14.83 -3.23 29.91
CA SER A 30 14.69 -2.06 29.05
C SER A 30 15.46 -2.38 27.78
N ALA A 31 14.79 -2.33 26.63
CA ALA A 31 15.52 -2.33 25.38
C ALA A 31 16.58 -1.23 25.49
N GLU A 32 17.83 -1.59 25.21
CA GLU A 32 18.93 -0.63 25.27
C GLU A 32 18.63 0.47 24.24
N ASP A 33 18.71 1.74 24.66
CA ASP A 33 18.50 2.88 23.77
C ASP A 33 19.61 2.92 22.73
N VAL A 34 19.26 2.72 21.45
CA VAL A 34 20.20 2.73 20.33
C VAL A 34 20.12 4.07 19.60
N VAL A 35 21.25 4.78 19.53
CA VAL A 35 21.36 5.98 18.70
C VAL A 35 21.61 5.54 17.25
N SER A 36 20.65 5.82 16.37
CA SER A 36 20.72 5.51 14.94
C SER A 36 20.61 6.79 14.12
N PRO A 37 21.42 6.97 13.07
CA PRO A 37 21.27 8.08 12.13
C PRO A 37 20.04 7.93 11.23
N LEU A 38 19.48 6.72 11.10
CA LEU A 38 18.31 6.43 10.29
C LEU A 38 17.03 6.58 11.10
N VAL A 39 16.13 7.44 10.61
CA VAL A 39 14.73 7.55 11.06
C VAL A 39 13.84 6.81 10.09
N ALA A 40 12.97 5.94 10.59
CA ALA A 40 12.03 5.15 9.83
C ALA A 40 10.60 5.45 10.31
N THR A 41 9.78 6.07 9.45
CA THR A 41 8.41 6.50 9.81
C THR A 41 7.39 5.88 8.86
N PRO A 42 6.47 5.02 9.34
CA PRO A 42 5.39 4.49 8.51
C PRO A 42 4.48 5.59 7.96
N ILE A 43 4.03 5.45 6.70
CA ILE A 43 3.10 6.39 6.07
C ILE A 43 1.67 6.15 6.56
N ALA A 44 1.28 4.88 6.70
CA ALA A 44 -0.04 4.46 7.15
C ALA A 44 0.02 3.10 7.84
N SER A 45 -1.04 2.73 8.56
CA SER A 45 -1.20 1.38 9.12
C SER A 45 -1.27 0.33 8.01
N PRO A 46 -0.59 -0.83 8.16
CA PRO A 46 -0.81 -1.96 7.28
C PRO A 46 -2.20 -2.55 7.51
N ASN A 47 -2.99 -2.63 6.44
CA ASN A 47 -4.32 -3.23 6.49
C ASN A 47 -4.26 -4.61 5.85
N PRO A 48 -4.74 -5.68 6.51
CA PRO A 48 -4.68 -7.02 5.97
C PRO A 48 -5.67 -7.24 4.83
N VAL A 49 -5.24 -7.92 3.78
CA VAL A 49 -6.09 -8.37 2.67
C VAL A 49 -5.72 -9.79 2.25
N LEU A 50 -6.72 -10.63 2.06
CA LEU A 50 -6.54 -11.96 1.49
C LEU A 50 -6.42 -11.85 -0.03
N GLY A 51 -5.28 -12.28 -0.58
CA GLY A 51 -5.03 -12.36 -2.01
C GLY A 51 -5.54 -13.68 -2.62
N SER A 52 -5.68 -13.69 -3.94
CA SER A 52 -6.05 -14.88 -4.72
C SER A 52 -4.98 -15.99 -4.72
N ASP A 53 -3.84 -15.76 -4.09
CA ASP A 53 -2.75 -16.73 -3.86
C ASP A 53 -2.85 -17.46 -2.51
N ASP A 54 -4.01 -17.39 -1.83
CA ASP A 54 -4.23 -17.95 -0.50
C ASP A 54 -3.27 -17.40 0.58
N ARG A 55 -2.83 -16.14 0.43
CA ARG A 55 -2.00 -15.46 1.42
C ARG A 55 -2.67 -14.17 1.88
N THR A 56 -2.47 -13.83 3.16
CA THR A 56 -2.83 -12.52 3.68
C THR A 56 -1.65 -11.56 3.49
N HIS A 57 -1.88 -10.48 2.78
CA HIS A 57 -0.90 -9.43 2.50
C HIS A 57 -1.09 -8.26 3.45
N LEU A 58 0.02 -7.72 3.93
CA LEU A 58 0.14 -6.47 4.66
C LEU A 58 1.07 -5.56 3.84
N ALA A 59 0.48 -4.77 2.92
CA ALA A 59 1.22 -3.88 2.05
C ALA A 59 1.20 -2.44 2.60
N TYR A 60 2.37 -1.85 2.84
CA TYR A 60 2.53 -0.51 3.41
C TYR A 60 3.92 0.06 3.10
N GLU A 61 4.12 1.34 3.43
CA GLU A 61 5.35 2.06 3.12
C GLU A 61 5.93 2.72 4.38
N ILE A 62 7.27 2.77 4.45
CA ILE A 62 8.05 3.44 5.49
C ILE A 62 8.92 4.52 4.85
N VAL A 63 8.78 5.74 5.30
CA VAL A 63 9.72 6.84 4.97
C VAL A 63 11.01 6.63 5.74
N LEU A 64 12.12 6.66 5.02
CA LEU A 64 13.47 6.59 5.57
C LEU A 64 14.15 7.95 5.44
N VAL A 65 14.74 8.44 6.51
CA VAL A 65 15.51 9.69 6.52
C VAL A 65 16.83 9.46 7.22
N ASN A 66 17.92 9.73 6.52
CA ASN A 66 19.25 9.75 7.14
C ASN A 66 19.49 11.15 7.77
N MET A 67 19.47 11.22 9.08
CA MET A 67 19.60 12.47 9.86
C MET A 67 21.06 12.88 10.12
N SER A 68 22.04 12.15 9.60
CA SER A 68 23.46 12.45 9.74
C SER A 68 24.08 13.01 8.45
N SER A 69 25.34 13.42 8.51
CA SER A 69 26.16 13.71 7.34
C SER A 69 26.80 12.47 6.73
N ASP A 70 26.75 11.34 7.41
CA ASP A 70 27.37 10.07 7.01
C ASP A 70 26.50 9.34 6.00
N THR A 71 27.07 8.34 5.32
CA THR A 71 26.29 7.46 4.44
C THR A 71 25.71 6.31 5.26
N VAL A 72 24.43 6.02 5.07
CA VAL A 72 23.71 4.89 5.68
C VAL A 72 23.32 3.88 4.62
N ALA A 73 23.85 2.65 4.72
CA ALA A 73 23.46 1.54 3.88
C ALA A 73 22.57 0.57 4.65
N LEU A 74 21.34 0.32 4.16
CA LEU A 74 20.47 -0.71 4.71
C LEU A 74 21.01 -2.08 4.30
N LYS A 75 21.25 -2.95 5.26
CA LYS A 75 21.74 -4.32 5.05
C LYS A 75 20.63 -5.34 5.15
N LYS A 76 19.74 -5.17 6.14
CA LYS A 76 18.61 -6.05 6.38
C LYS A 76 17.48 -5.30 7.06
N VAL A 77 16.26 -5.64 6.69
CA VAL A 77 15.03 -5.19 7.36
C VAL A 77 14.19 -6.42 7.67
N GLU A 78 13.77 -6.54 8.93
CA GLU A 78 12.87 -7.59 9.37
C GLU A 78 11.56 -6.99 9.89
N ALA A 79 10.43 -7.53 9.42
CA ALA A 79 9.13 -7.27 10.02
C ALA A 79 8.86 -8.31 11.11
N LEU A 80 8.52 -7.84 12.29
CA LEU A 80 8.33 -8.65 13.50
C LEU A 80 6.89 -8.50 13.98
N ASP A 81 6.30 -9.58 14.47
CA ASP A 81 5.14 -9.49 15.36
C ASP A 81 5.56 -8.74 16.64
N ALA A 82 4.89 -7.63 16.95
CA ALA A 82 5.30 -6.77 18.05
C ALA A 82 5.10 -7.40 19.43
N GLU A 83 4.22 -8.40 19.57
CA GLU A 83 3.89 -9.08 20.81
C GLU A 83 4.80 -10.27 21.05
N SER A 84 4.94 -11.16 20.09
CA SER A 84 5.75 -12.38 20.21
C SER A 84 7.22 -12.20 19.87
N GLY A 85 7.57 -11.17 19.10
CA GLY A 85 8.89 -10.96 18.53
C GLY A 85 9.23 -11.91 17.37
N ALA A 86 8.27 -12.70 16.89
CA ALA A 86 8.48 -13.60 15.76
C ALA A 86 8.77 -12.83 14.47
N VAL A 87 9.75 -13.30 13.69
CA VAL A 87 10.06 -12.74 12.37
C VAL A 87 8.99 -13.20 11.39
N LEU A 88 8.30 -12.24 10.77
CA LEU A 88 7.25 -12.47 9.77
C LEU A 88 7.77 -12.33 8.34
N GLY A 89 8.81 -11.53 8.14
CA GLY A 89 9.43 -11.32 6.84
C GLY A 89 10.81 -10.71 6.98
N THR A 90 11.70 -11.03 6.03
CA THR A 90 13.07 -10.51 5.98
C THR A 90 13.38 -10.03 4.57
N LEU A 91 13.96 -8.84 4.47
CA LEU A 91 14.48 -8.25 3.24
C LEU A 91 15.96 -7.95 3.41
N GLU A 92 16.77 -8.43 2.48
CA GLU A 92 18.21 -8.21 2.44
C GLU A 92 18.75 -8.25 1.00
N GLY A 93 19.96 -7.75 0.78
CA GLY A 93 20.61 -7.78 -0.53
C GLY A 93 19.76 -7.17 -1.65
N ASP A 94 19.69 -7.86 -2.79
CA ASP A 94 18.96 -7.40 -3.98
C ASP A 94 17.44 -7.29 -3.74
N ALA A 95 16.88 -8.13 -2.88
CA ALA A 95 15.46 -8.07 -2.55
C ALA A 95 15.13 -6.75 -1.82
N LEU A 96 15.96 -6.35 -0.86
CA LEU A 96 15.82 -5.06 -0.19
C LEU A 96 16.06 -3.88 -1.14
N ALA A 97 17.12 -3.96 -1.95
CA ALA A 97 17.45 -2.88 -2.90
C ALA A 97 16.35 -2.60 -3.93
N ARG A 98 15.58 -3.62 -4.33
CA ARG A 98 14.45 -3.47 -5.26
C ARG A 98 13.25 -2.73 -4.65
N VAL A 99 13.02 -2.86 -3.36
CA VAL A 99 11.85 -2.27 -2.67
C VAL A 99 12.15 -0.96 -1.97
N VAL A 100 13.36 -0.42 -2.14
CA VAL A 100 13.74 0.93 -1.67
C VAL A 100 13.77 1.88 -2.85
N ARG A 101 13.01 2.98 -2.76
CA ARG A 101 13.08 4.10 -3.71
C ARG A 101 13.68 5.30 -3.02
N LEU A 102 14.87 5.70 -3.44
CA LEU A 102 15.56 6.87 -2.92
C LEU A 102 15.06 8.14 -3.60
N ASN A 103 14.91 9.23 -2.84
CA ASN A 103 14.61 10.53 -3.39
C ASN A 103 15.82 11.05 -4.18
N GLY A 104 15.56 11.74 -5.31
CA GLY A 104 16.62 12.18 -6.21
C GLY A 104 17.06 11.15 -7.25
N GLY A 105 16.37 9.99 -7.35
CA GLY A 105 16.57 9.02 -8.44
C GLY A 105 17.78 8.09 -8.27
N ALA A 106 18.44 8.07 -7.13
CA ALA A 106 19.46 7.09 -6.81
C ALA A 106 18.83 5.68 -6.69
N LYS A 107 19.60 4.64 -7.03
CA LYS A 107 19.17 3.24 -6.95
C LYS A 107 19.85 2.54 -5.76
N GLY A 108 19.23 1.48 -5.27
CA GLY A 108 19.75 0.66 -4.18
C GLY A 108 19.21 1.07 -2.82
N ALA A 109 19.88 0.63 -1.76
CA ALA A 109 19.47 0.80 -0.37
C ALA A 109 20.47 1.64 0.45
N GLU A 110 21.15 2.61 -0.20
CA GLU A 110 22.17 3.47 0.40
C GLU A 110 21.74 4.93 0.39
N LEU A 111 21.55 5.52 1.57
CA LEU A 111 21.15 6.91 1.78
C LEU A 111 22.39 7.76 2.07
N ALA A 112 22.70 8.70 1.20
CA ALA A 112 23.69 9.73 1.48
C ALA A 112 23.31 10.57 2.71
N GLY A 113 24.26 11.33 3.25
CA GLY A 113 24.00 12.26 4.37
C GLY A 113 22.86 13.23 4.05
N GLY A 114 21.86 13.32 4.94
CA GLY A 114 20.63 14.09 4.72
C GLY A 114 19.68 13.49 3.68
N GLY A 115 20.01 12.33 3.09
CA GLY A 115 19.19 11.67 2.08
C GLY A 115 17.92 11.05 2.67
N SER A 116 16.96 10.78 1.81
CA SER A 116 15.69 10.15 2.17
C SER A 116 15.19 9.21 1.08
N GLY A 117 14.27 8.34 1.45
CA GLY A 117 13.65 7.39 0.54
C GLY A 117 12.39 6.78 1.12
N ILE A 118 11.80 5.85 0.38
CA ILE A 118 10.64 5.07 0.80
C ILE A 118 10.97 3.59 0.65
N LEU A 119 10.73 2.84 1.71
CA LEU A 119 10.77 1.38 1.74
C LEU A 119 9.34 0.86 1.56
N PHE A 120 9.12 0.04 0.55
CA PHE A 120 7.85 -0.60 0.25
C PHE A 120 7.84 -2.02 0.80
N LEU A 121 6.93 -2.30 1.70
CA LEU A 121 6.81 -3.61 2.35
C LEU A 121 5.54 -4.32 1.90
N ASP A 122 5.65 -5.63 1.74
CA ASP A 122 4.54 -6.57 1.68
C ASP A 122 4.88 -7.75 2.58
N VAL A 123 4.30 -7.76 3.77
CA VAL A 123 4.46 -8.87 4.72
C VAL A 123 3.35 -9.87 4.47
N THR A 124 3.72 -11.08 4.00
CA THR A 124 2.77 -12.11 3.64
C THR A 124 2.65 -13.18 4.72
N LEU A 125 1.43 -13.51 5.08
CA LEU A 125 1.10 -14.57 6.04
C LEU A 125 0.33 -15.69 5.33
N ALA A 126 0.41 -16.91 5.83
CA ALA A 126 -0.47 -17.97 5.36
C ALA A 126 -1.94 -17.59 5.65
N LYS A 127 -2.89 -18.04 4.82
CA LYS A 127 -4.33 -17.72 4.92
C LYS A 127 -4.90 -17.97 6.33
N GLU A 128 -4.47 -19.07 6.96
CA GLU A 128 -4.95 -19.50 8.29
C GLU A 128 -4.12 -18.87 9.44
N ALA A 129 -3.07 -18.12 9.16
CA ALA A 129 -2.24 -17.53 10.20
C ALA A 129 -2.97 -16.40 10.92
N SER A 130 -2.73 -16.30 12.22
CA SER A 130 -3.23 -15.16 13.00
C SER A 130 -2.59 -13.86 12.54
N ILE A 131 -3.40 -12.87 12.27
CA ILE A 131 -2.93 -11.53 11.91
C ILE A 131 -2.42 -10.85 13.19
N PRO A 132 -1.17 -10.35 13.23
CA PRO A 132 -0.61 -9.66 14.39
C PRO A 132 -1.39 -8.35 14.64
N ARG A 133 -1.50 -7.93 15.91
CA ARG A 133 -2.14 -6.66 16.28
C ARG A 133 -1.28 -5.45 15.94
N ALA A 134 0.03 -5.64 15.94
CA ALA A 134 1.01 -4.63 15.61
C ALA A 134 2.30 -5.27 15.08
N LEU A 135 3.01 -4.54 14.24
CA LEU A 135 4.32 -4.90 13.71
C LEU A 135 5.40 -4.03 14.34
N LYS A 136 6.61 -4.56 14.43
CA LYS A 136 7.84 -3.79 14.62
C LYS A 136 8.80 -4.06 13.47
N HIS A 137 9.72 -3.15 13.25
CA HIS A 137 10.74 -3.31 12.22
C HIS A 137 12.12 -3.25 12.84
N ARG A 138 12.93 -4.30 12.61
CA ARG A 138 14.33 -4.32 12.97
C ARG A 138 15.15 -3.99 11.73
N PHE A 139 16.02 -3.01 11.86
CA PHE A 139 16.93 -2.54 10.82
C PHE A 139 18.36 -2.87 11.19
N ASP A 140 19.07 -3.55 10.29
CA ASP A 140 20.53 -3.67 10.32
C ASP A 140 21.08 -2.71 9.26
N ILE A 141 21.90 -1.76 9.67
CA ILE A 141 22.49 -0.73 8.80
C ILE A 141 24.00 -0.67 8.98
N ASP A 142 24.70 -0.27 7.92
CA ASP A 142 26.08 0.15 7.97
C ASP A 142 26.17 1.68 7.86
N VAL A 143 26.94 2.31 8.74
CA VAL A 143 27.18 3.75 8.74
C VAL A 143 28.64 3.97 8.34
N THR A 144 28.84 4.65 7.19
CA THR A 144 30.17 5.06 6.70
C THR A 144 30.30 6.57 6.89
N LYS A 145 31.30 6.98 7.65
CA LYS A 145 31.53 8.40 7.90
C LYS A 145 31.82 9.16 6.62
N ALA A 146 31.24 10.36 6.51
CA ALA A 146 31.61 11.27 5.46
C ALA A 146 33.12 11.62 5.55
N ALA A 147 33.83 11.56 4.43
CA ALA A 147 35.21 12.01 4.41
C ALA A 147 35.30 13.43 4.98
N ALA A 148 36.12 13.62 5.99
CA ALA A 148 36.40 14.96 6.51
C ALA A 148 36.84 15.83 5.34
N ALA A 149 36.24 17.03 5.17
CA ALA A 149 36.69 17.99 4.18
C ALA A 149 38.20 18.16 4.35
N ALA A 150 38.97 17.77 3.33
CA ALA A 150 40.43 17.73 3.41
C ALA A 150 40.95 19.08 3.88
N ALA A 151 41.50 19.13 5.08
CA ALA A 151 42.40 20.22 5.42
C ALA A 151 43.59 20.15 4.44
N PRO A 152 44.03 21.26 3.85
CA PRO A 152 45.09 21.26 2.87
C PRO A 152 46.45 21.00 3.53
N THR A 153 46.75 19.77 3.91
CA THR A 153 48.09 19.37 4.36
C THR A 153 48.37 17.94 3.94
N GLY A 154 49.14 17.80 2.85
CA GLY A 154 50.17 16.77 2.61
C GLY A 154 49.70 15.33 2.45
N ASP A 155 49.89 14.83 1.23
CA ASP A 155 50.30 13.47 0.78
C ASP A 155 49.91 12.22 1.65
N ARG A 156 48.66 12.09 2.06
CA ARG A 156 48.06 10.76 2.36
C ARG A 156 46.61 10.81 2.05
N ASP A 157 46.15 10.03 1.09
CA ASP A 157 44.75 9.68 0.97
C ASP A 157 44.32 9.08 2.30
N PRO A 158 43.24 9.56 2.92
CA PRO A 158 42.69 8.95 4.15
C PRO A 158 42.33 7.49 3.82
N ALA A 159 42.77 6.56 4.65
CA ALA A 159 42.36 5.17 4.51
C ALA A 159 40.81 5.11 4.50
N PRO A 160 40.19 4.27 3.66
CA PRO A 160 38.74 4.11 3.65
C PRO A 160 38.29 3.73 5.06
N GLU A 161 37.37 4.51 5.64
CA GLU A 161 36.84 4.23 6.97
C GLU A 161 35.99 2.94 6.91
N THR A 162 36.22 2.04 7.86
CA THR A 162 35.44 0.81 7.97
C THR A 162 34.01 1.17 8.40
N PRO A 163 32.97 0.69 7.68
CA PRO A 163 31.59 0.93 8.08
C PRO A 163 31.33 0.42 9.49
N GLN A 164 30.53 1.17 10.26
CA GLN A 164 30.09 0.76 11.58
C GLN A 164 28.68 0.17 11.48
N GLY A 165 28.52 -1.12 11.82
CA GLY A 165 27.22 -1.77 11.90
C GLY A 165 26.38 -1.26 13.06
N VAL A 166 25.11 -0.94 12.83
CA VAL A 166 24.15 -0.54 13.85
C VAL A 166 22.85 -1.35 13.62
N THR A 167 22.35 -1.97 14.69
CA THR A 167 21.04 -2.65 14.68
C THR A 167 20.11 -1.92 15.64
N PHE A 168 18.90 -1.60 15.17
CA PHE A 168 17.85 -1.01 16.03
C PHE A 168 16.48 -1.54 15.64
N THR A 169 15.52 -1.42 16.57
CA THR A 169 14.12 -1.77 16.34
C THR A 169 13.26 -0.53 16.55
N GLY A 170 12.46 -0.20 15.55
CA GLY A 170 11.52 0.93 15.60
C GLY A 170 10.29 0.64 16.47
N ASP A 171 9.48 1.69 16.65
CA ASP A 171 8.22 1.62 17.41
C ASP A 171 7.22 0.64 16.80
N ALA A 172 6.27 0.21 17.63
CA ALA A 172 5.19 -0.65 17.18
C ALA A 172 4.22 0.10 16.28
N LEU A 173 3.94 -0.47 15.11
CA LEU A 173 2.96 -0.01 14.14
C LEU A 173 1.69 -0.86 14.24
N THR A 174 0.58 -0.26 14.65
CA THR A 174 -0.72 -0.95 14.75
C THR A 174 -1.20 -1.42 13.39
N VAL A 175 -1.61 -2.67 13.30
CA VAL A 175 -2.27 -3.23 12.12
C VAL A 175 -3.70 -2.68 12.07
N GLY A 176 -4.09 -2.20 10.89
CA GLY A 176 -5.39 -1.56 10.67
C GLY A 176 -6.55 -2.54 10.47
N ALA A 177 -7.69 -1.99 10.07
CA ALA A 177 -8.88 -2.79 9.80
C ALA A 177 -8.70 -3.71 8.58
N PRO A 178 -9.37 -4.85 8.54
CA PRO A 178 -9.36 -5.73 7.36
C PRO A 178 -9.99 -5.07 6.13
N ALA A 179 -9.72 -5.65 4.97
CA ALA A 179 -10.26 -5.25 3.69
C ALA A 179 -11.80 -5.23 3.70
N VAL A 180 -12.40 -4.28 2.96
CA VAL A 180 -13.85 -4.24 2.73
C VAL A 180 -14.21 -5.15 1.55
N ALA A 181 -15.33 -5.88 1.67
CA ALA A 181 -15.88 -6.65 0.57
C ALA A 181 -16.75 -5.73 -0.32
N VAL A 182 -16.47 -5.75 -1.62
CA VAL A 182 -17.20 -4.99 -2.65
C VAL A 182 -17.53 -5.91 -3.83
N ALA A 183 -18.57 -5.59 -4.58
CA ALA A 183 -18.84 -6.27 -5.84
C ALA A 183 -17.84 -5.83 -6.93
N PRO A 184 -17.57 -6.66 -7.94
CA PRO A 184 -16.78 -6.23 -9.09
C PRO A 184 -17.41 -5.03 -9.80
N PRO A 185 -16.61 -4.02 -10.23
CA PRO A 185 -17.10 -2.84 -10.92
C PRO A 185 -17.36 -3.07 -12.43
N LEU A 186 -17.02 -4.25 -12.94
CA LEU A 186 -17.14 -4.67 -14.34
C LEU A 186 -17.79 -6.05 -14.41
N LYS A 187 -18.18 -6.46 -15.60
CA LYS A 187 -18.74 -7.79 -15.91
C LYS A 187 -18.00 -8.45 -17.07
N GLY A 188 -18.19 -9.75 -17.23
CA GLY A 188 -17.60 -10.49 -18.34
C GLY A 188 -16.24 -11.09 -18.01
N SER A 189 -15.55 -11.58 -19.03
CA SER A 189 -14.35 -12.40 -18.88
C SER A 189 -13.11 -11.73 -19.44
N ARG A 190 -11.93 -12.29 -19.10
CA ARG A 190 -10.63 -11.90 -19.65
C ARG A 190 -10.16 -10.51 -19.24
N TRP A 191 -10.62 -10.03 -18.07
CA TRP A 191 -10.11 -8.82 -17.46
C TRP A 191 -8.72 -9.07 -16.85
N VAL A 192 -7.76 -8.25 -17.20
CA VAL A 192 -6.40 -8.26 -16.65
C VAL A 192 -6.35 -7.32 -15.47
N ILE A 193 -5.72 -7.76 -14.39
CA ILE A 193 -5.47 -6.99 -13.17
C ILE A 193 -4.15 -6.22 -13.34
N GLY A 194 -4.20 -5.07 -14.02
CA GLY A 194 -3.04 -4.22 -14.24
C GLY A 194 -2.61 -3.46 -12.99
N GLY A 195 -1.32 -3.46 -12.69
CA GLY A 195 -0.74 -2.72 -11.56
C GLY A 195 -1.27 -3.07 -10.18
N GLY A 196 -1.94 -4.20 -10.03
CA GLY A 196 -2.58 -4.63 -8.78
C GLY A 196 -1.59 -4.88 -7.64
N CYS A 197 -2.14 -5.18 -6.48
CA CYS A 197 -1.40 -5.55 -5.27
C CYS A 197 -0.58 -6.84 -5.51
N CYS A 198 0.50 -7.10 -4.79
CA CYS A 198 1.11 -6.31 -3.72
C CYS A 198 2.59 -6.10 -4.00
N ALA A 199 3.08 -6.55 -5.16
CA ALA A 199 4.48 -6.46 -5.54
C ALA A 199 4.96 -5.00 -5.56
N SER A 200 6.24 -4.81 -5.26
CA SER A 200 6.93 -3.54 -5.41
C SER A 200 8.27 -3.80 -6.13
N PRO A 201 8.66 -2.93 -7.05
CA PRO A 201 7.96 -1.72 -7.47
C PRO A 201 6.77 -2.01 -8.40
N SER A 202 5.64 -1.31 -8.20
CA SER A 202 4.58 -1.21 -9.20
C SER A 202 4.27 0.28 -9.42
N TYR A 203 3.70 0.64 -10.57
CA TYR A 203 3.44 2.04 -10.86
C TYR A 203 2.41 2.63 -9.88
N HIS A 204 1.39 1.90 -9.46
CA HIS A 204 0.43 2.35 -8.46
C HIS A 204 1.06 2.55 -7.08
N ARG A 205 1.83 1.59 -6.57
CA ARG A 205 2.49 1.76 -5.27
C ARG A 205 3.57 2.83 -5.29
N ASN A 206 4.20 3.06 -6.45
CA ASN A 206 5.17 4.13 -6.64
C ASN A 206 4.53 5.52 -6.77
N ALA A 207 3.22 5.64 -6.96
CA ALA A 207 2.48 6.90 -7.01
C ALA A 207 2.37 7.54 -5.61
N THR A 208 3.51 7.78 -4.97
CA THR A 208 3.60 8.46 -3.69
C THR A 208 3.67 9.98 -3.92
N LEU A 209 2.69 10.70 -3.39
CA LEU A 209 2.52 12.13 -3.64
C LEU A 209 2.71 12.97 -2.36
N PRO A 210 3.57 14.00 -2.37
CA PRO A 210 3.66 14.95 -1.27
C PRO A 210 2.52 15.99 -1.38
N ILE A 211 1.42 15.76 -0.68
CA ILE A 211 0.25 16.63 -0.69
C ILE A 211 0.06 17.26 0.69
N ASN A 212 -0.02 18.58 0.76
CA ASN A 212 -0.24 19.37 1.98
C ASN A 212 0.72 18.97 3.13
N GLY A 213 2.00 18.73 2.78
CA GLY A 213 3.05 18.40 3.75
C GLY A 213 3.05 16.96 4.26
N ALA A 214 2.20 16.07 3.72
CA ALA A 214 2.19 14.65 4.02
C ALA A 214 2.37 13.83 2.75
N ILE A 215 3.02 12.67 2.87
CA ILE A 215 3.09 11.72 1.76
C ILE A 215 1.79 10.91 1.72
N ARG A 216 1.18 10.81 0.52
CA ARG A 216 -0.04 10.06 0.24
C ARG A 216 0.26 8.93 -0.73
N VAL A 217 -0.39 7.78 -0.54
CA VAL A 217 -0.29 6.59 -1.39
C VAL A 217 -1.71 6.10 -1.67
N SER A 218 -2.47 6.89 -2.43
CA SER A 218 -3.88 6.62 -2.72
C SER A 218 -4.08 5.35 -3.53
N GLU A 219 -3.13 5.02 -4.39
CA GLU A 219 -3.21 3.93 -5.34
C GLU A 219 -2.58 2.62 -4.84
N ARG A 220 -2.29 2.49 -3.53
CA ARG A 220 -1.63 1.29 -2.95
C ARG A 220 -2.28 -0.04 -3.36
N PHE A 221 -3.61 -0.07 -3.50
CA PHE A 221 -4.39 -1.23 -3.89
C PHE A 221 -5.20 -0.99 -5.18
N ALA A 222 -4.79 -0.01 -5.99
CA ALA A 222 -5.47 0.27 -7.24
C ALA A 222 -5.27 -0.84 -8.27
N ILE A 223 -6.25 -0.98 -9.14
CA ILE A 223 -6.23 -1.88 -10.28
C ILE A 223 -6.65 -1.09 -11.53
N ASP A 224 -5.88 -1.25 -12.60
CA ASP A 224 -6.24 -0.84 -13.95
C ASP A 224 -6.80 -2.05 -14.70
N PHE A 225 -8.11 -2.04 -14.95
CA PHE A 225 -8.78 -3.12 -15.65
C PHE A 225 -8.72 -2.89 -17.16
N VAL A 226 -7.97 -3.72 -17.87
CA VAL A 226 -7.99 -3.85 -19.33
C VAL A 226 -8.50 -5.24 -19.70
N GLN A 227 -9.05 -5.42 -20.92
CA GLN A 227 -9.60 -6.70 -21.31
C GLN A 227 -8.87 -7.26 -22.54
N LEU A 228 -8.53 -8.53 -22.50
CA LEU A 228 -7.96 -9.25 -23.61
C LEU A 228 -9.05 -9.68 -24.58
N ASN A 229 -8.81 -9.48 -25.88
CA ASN A 229 -9.65 -10.05 -26.94
C ASN A 229 -9.40 -11.56 -27.15
N GLY A 230 -10.09 -12.18 -28.11
CA GLY A 230 -9.97 -13.61 -28.41
C GLY A 230 -8.59 -14.06 -28.93
N LYS A 231 -7.65 -13.13 -29.15
CA LYS A 231 -6.27 -13.39 -29.60
C LYS A 231 -5.21 -13.14 -28.55
N ASP A 232 -5.63 -12.93 -27.29
CA ASP A 232 -4.75 -12.57 -26.17
C ASP A 232 -3.98 -11.25 -26.39
N THR A 233 -4.62 -10.27 -27.05
CA THR A 233 -4.11 -8.90 -27.24
C THR A 233 -5.12 -7.89 -26.69
N LEU A 234 -4.69 -6.64 -26.41
CA LEU A 234 -5.61 -5.56 -25.97
C LEU A 234 -6.40 -4.97 -27.13
N ALA A 235 -5.75 -4.74 -28.27
CA ALA A 235 -6.36 -4.11 -29.43
C ALA A 235 -6.60 -5.11 -30.56
N SER A 236 -7.75 -5.01 -31.25
CA SER A 236 -8.10 -5.80 -32.42
C SER A 236 -7.82 -5.08 -33.76
N GLY A 237 -7.37 -3.81 -33.70
CA GLY A 237 -7.08 -2.93 -34.83
C GLY A 237 -5.88 -2.01 -34.56
N PRO A 238 -5.79 -0.85 -35.26
CA PRO A 238 -4.74 0.13 -34.99
C PRO A 238 -4.72 0.56 -33.52
N PRO A 239 -3.61 0.45 -32.80
CA PRO A 239 -3.58 0.66 -31.35
C PRO A 239 -3.77 2.13 -30.92
N ASP A 240 -3.69 3.08 -31.84
CA ASP A 240 -3.93 4.49 -31.61
C ASP A 240 -5.42 4.90 -31.78
N GLN A 241 -6.31 3.92 -32.00
CA GLN A 241 -7.74 4.14 -32.14
C GLN A 241 -8.51 3.51 -31.00
N LEU A 242 -9.34 4.30 -30.30
CA LEU A 242 -10.19 3.83 -29.20
C LEU A 242 -11.10 2.66 -29.60
N SER A 243 -11.63 2.70 -30.84
CA SER A 243 -12.49 1.64 -31.40
C SER A 243 -11.79 0.29 -31.60
N SER A 244 -10.47 0.22 -31.47
CA SER A 244 -9.71 -1.03 -31.52
C SER A 244 -9.75 -1.83 -30.22
N TYR A 245 -10.18 -1.21 -29.12
CA TYR A 245 -10.32 -1.83 -27.81
C TYR A 245 -11.77 -2.26 -27.60
N GLU A 246 -12.02 -3.58 -27.57
CA GLU A 246 -13.39 -4.13 -27.56
C GLU A 246 -14.16 -3.71 -26.29
N PHE A 247 -13.46 -3.48 -25.19
CA PHE A 247 -14.01 -3.06 -23.90
C PHE A 247 -14.17 -1.53 -23.73
N PHE A 248 -13.74 -0.73 -24.72
CA PHE A 248 -13.99 0.71 -24.70
C PHE A 248 -15.49 0.99 -24.80
N GLY A 249 -16.05 1.60 -23.77
CA GLY A 249 -17.48 1.87 -23.66
C GLY A 249 -18.26 0.82 -22.85
N ASP A 250 -17.59 -0.16 -22.24
CA ASP A 250 -18.24 -1.08 -21.33
C ASP A 250 -18.80 -0.34 -20.10
N GLU A 251 -19.92 -0.84 -19.56
CA GLU A 251 -20.57 -0.25 -18.40
C GLU A 251 -19.74 -0.45 -17.13
N ILE A 252 -19.57 0.64 -16.37
CA ILE A 252 -18.96 0.63 -15.05
C ILE A 252 -20.06 0.62 -14.00
N TYR A 253 -19.97 -0.30 -13.05
CA TYR A 253 -20.98 -0.54 -12.02
C TYR A 253 -20.51 -0.10 -10.64
N ALA A 254 -21.44 0.44 -9.83
CA ALA A 254 -21.18 0.70 -8.42
C ALA A 254 -20.83 -0.59 -7.69
N ALA A 255 -19.65 -0.64 -7.08
CA ALA A 255 -19.13 -1.82 -6.37
C ALA A 255 -19.77 -2.02 -4.99
N ALA A 256 -20.43 -0.98 -4.46
CA ALA A 256 -21.15 -1.03 -3.18
C ALA A 256 -22.32 -0.03 -3.18
N ASP A 257 -23.25 -0.22 -2.27
CA ASP A 257 -24.25 0.79 -1.92
C ASP A 257 -23.54 2.02 -1.34
N GLY A 258 -23.98 3.23 -1.72
CA GLY A 258 -23.30 4.41 -1.21
C GLY A 258 -23.93 5.73 -1.64
N THR A 259 -23.19 6.81 -1.39
CA THR A 259 -23.53 8.16 -1.81
C THR A 259 -22.45 8.71 -2.71
N VAL A 260 -22.81 9.24 -3.86
CA VAL A 260 -21.87 9.95 -4.75
C VAL A 260 -21.40 11.24 -4.07
N VAL A 261 -20.10 11.38 -3.85
CA VAL A 261 -19.49 12.54 -3.17
C VAL A 261 -18.63 13.41 -4.09
N ALA A 262 -18.20 12.87 -5.23
CA ALA A 262 -17.53 13.66 -6.27
C ALA A 262 -17.86 13.10 -7.65
N VAL A 263 -17.90 13.99 -8.65
CA VAL A 263 -18.09 13.67 -10.06
C VAL A 263 -17.27 14.66 -10.87
N GLU A 264 -16.54 14.15 -11.86
CA GLU A 264 -15.97 14.92 -12.96
C GLU A 264 -16.45 14.29 -14.25
N ASP A 265 -16.94 15.12 -15.18
CA ASP A 265 -17.44 14.65 -16.49
C ASP A 265 -17.27 15.75 -17.54
N GLY A 266 -16.80 15.38 -18.73
CA GLY A 266 -16.59 16.32 -19.84
C GLY A 266 -15.12 16.56 -20.21
N LEU A 267 -14.15 15.94 -19.49
CA LEU A 267 -12.75 15.92 -19.94
C LEU A 267 -12.63 15.01 -21.18
N PRO A 268 -11.83 15.42 -22.20
CA PRO A 268 -11.75 14.68 -23.45
C PRO A 268 -11.03 13.34 -23.30
N GLU A 269 -11.33 12.42 -24.21
CA GLU A 269 -10.55 11.19 -24.40
C GLU A 269 -9.13 11.51 -24.87
N GLN A 270 -8.17 10.71 -24.45
CA GLN A 270 -6.80 10.75 -24.94
C GLN A 270 -6.65 9.83 -26.17
N VAL A 271 -5.60 10.07 -26.94
CA VAL A 271 -5.22 9.16 -28.03
C VAL A 271 -4.42 8.01 -27.45
N PRO A 272 -4.85 6.75 -27.65
CA PRO A 272 -4.09 5.61 -27.13
C PRO A 272 -2.64 5.59 -27.60
N GLY A 273 -1.73 5.16 -26.72
CA GLY A 273 -0.28 5.15 -26.94
C GLY A 273 0.39 6.51 -26.69
N LYS A 274 -0.35 7.53 -26.21
CA LYS A 274 0.21 8.86 -25.93
C LYS A 274 -0.32 9.39 -24.60
N LEU A 275 0.59 9.68 -23.68
CA LEU A 275 0.23 10.42 -22.50
C LEU A 275 -0.15 11.87 -22.85
N PRO A 276 -1.13 12.48 -22.18
CA PRO A 276 -1.58 13.84 -22.46
C PRO A 276 -0.49 14.87 -22.13
N GLU A 277 -0.29 15.83 -23.03
CA GLU A 277 0.58 16.97 -22.77
C GLU A 277 -0.12 17.97 -21.86
N GLY A 278 0.60 18.46 -20.83
CA GLY A 278 0.11 19.50 -19.92
C GLY A 278 -0.97 19.03 -18.93
N ALA A 279 -1.20 17.73 -18.79
CA ALA A 279 -2.07 17.21 -17.74
C ALA A 279 -1.55 17.59 -16.35
N THR A 280 -2.43 18.14 -15.52
CA THR A 280 -2.11 18.40 -14.11
C THR A 280 -2.47 17.19 -13.25
N ILE A 281 -1.86 17.09 -12.07
CA ILE A 281 -2.17 16.00 -11.14
C ILE A 281 -3.66 15.99 -10.73
N GLN A 282 -4.32 17.16 -10.71
CA GLN A 282 -5.74 17.28 -10.42
C GLN A 282 -6.63 16.67 -11.52
N MET A 283 -6.12 16.60 -12.74
CA MET A 283 -6.84 16.02 -13.89
C MET A 283 -6.47 14.55 -14.11
N ALA A 284 -5.57 13.99 -13.31
CA ALA A 284 -5.03 12.64 -13.55
C ALA A 284 -6.12 11.58 -13.67
N GLY A 285 -7.12 11.58 -12.80
CA GLY A 285 -8.23 10.61 -12.83
C GLY A 285 -9.21 10.77 -14.00
N GLY A 286 -9.08 11.81 -14.85
CA GLY A 286 -10.03 12.05 -15.94
C GLY A 286 -11.46 12.22 -15.44
N ASN A 287 -12.43 11.80 -16.27
CA ASN A 287 -13.83 11.72 -15.85
C ASN A 287 -13.98 10.60 -14.82
N HIS A 288 -14.60 10.91 -13.70
CA HIS A 288 -14.62 9.97 -12.58
C HIS A 288 -15.83 10.14 -11.68
N VAL A 289 -16.09 9.11 -10.89
CA VAL A 289 -17.07 9.10 -9.80
C VAL A 289 -16.40 8.64 -8.53
N VAL A 290 -16.69 9.33 -7.40
CA VAL A 290 -16.32 8.89 -6.06
C VAL A 290 -17.58 8.57 -5.28
N VAL A 291 -17.67 7.37 -4.73
CA VAL A 291 -18.80 6.90 -3.92
C VAL A 291 -18.35 6.69 -2.48
N ASP A 292 -18.95 7.40 -1.53
CA ASP A 292 -18.84 7.11 -0.10
C ASP A 292 -19.60 5.81 0.19
N ILE A 293 -18.88 4.74 0.48
CA ILE A 293 -19.41 3.40 0.76
C ILE A 293 -19.55 3.14 2.27
N GLY A 294 -19.39 4.19 3.08
CA GLY A 294 -19.52 4.12 4.54
C GLY A 294 -18.23 3.83 5.28
N GLU A 295 -18.24 4.00 6.58
CA GLU A 295 -17.13 3.72 7.51
C GLU A 295 -15.80 4.43 7.14
N GLY A 296 -15.88 5.62 6.51
CA GLY A 296 -14.69 6.37 6.06
C GLY A 296 -14.01 5.74 4.86
N ARG A 297 -14.72 4.97 4.05
CA ARG A 297 -14.22 4.33 2.83
C ARG A 297 -14.89 4.92 1.60
N PHE A 298 -14.11 5.17 0.57
CA PHE A 298 -14.55 5.79 -0.67
C PHE A 298 -14.07 4.96 -1.85
N ALA A 299 -14.99 4.58 -2.74
CA ALA A 299 -14.68 3.87 -3.98
C ALA A 299 -14.50 4.88 -5.11
N PHE A 300 -13.38 4.82 -5.82
CA PHE A 300 -12.98 5.68 -6.91
C PHE A 300 -13.02 4.93 -8.24
N TYR A 301 -13.72 5.50 -9.23
CA TYR A 301 -13.89 4.95 -10.59
C TYR A 301 -13.45 6.02 -11.58
N ALA A 302 -12.34 5.80 -12.30
CA ALA A 302 -11.71 6.82 -13.12
C ALA A 302 -11.59 6.45 -14.60
N HIS A 303 -11.16 7.44 -15.39
CA HIS A 303 -10.96 7.39 -16.84
C HIS A 303 -12.21 7.12 -17.66
N MET A 304 -13.39 7.52 -17.15
CA MET A 304 -14.67 7.33 -17.85
C MET A 304 -14.75 8.15 -19.15
N GLN A 305 -15.63 7.73 -20.05
CA GLN A 305 -15.93 8.47 -21.28
C GLN A 305 -16.59 9.84 -20.98
N PRO A 306 -16.26 10.91 -21.73
CA PRO A 306 -16.89 12.22 -21.56
C PRO A 306 -18.39 12.15 -21.84
N GLY A 307 -19.19 12.76 -20.95
CA GLY A 307 -20.66 12.79 -21.05
C GLY A 307 -21.34 11.45 -20.75
N SER A 308 -20.60 10.45 -20.25
CA SER A 308 -21.15 9.12 -19.97
C SER A 308 -21.61 8.94 -18.52
N VAL A 309 -21.21 9.83 -17.61
CA VAL A 309 -21.53 9.69 -16.18
C VAL A 309 -23.03 9.85 -15.96
N LYS A 310 -23.64 8.84 -15.31
CA LYS A 310 -25.10 8.72 -15.13
C LYS A 310 -25.60 9.18 -13.76
N VAL A 311 -24.70 9.64 -12.92
CA VAL A 311 -24.97 10.04 -11.53
C VAL A 311 -24.42 11.42 -11.25
N LYS A 312 -24.92 12.07 -10.21
CA LYS A 312 -24.43 13.37 -9.75
C LYS A 312 -24.14 13.35 -8.26
N MET A 313 -23.38 14.30 -7.79
CA MET A 313 -23.08 14.48 -6.37
C MET A 313 -24.37 14.51 -5.53
N GLY A 314 -24.40 13.71 -4.46
CA GLY A 314 -25.54 13.53 -3.56
C GLY A 314 -26.46 12.37 -3.92
N ASP A 315 -26.36 11.79 -5.11
CA ASP A 315 -27.18 10.63 -5.48
C ASP A 315 -26.82 9.41 -4.61
N LYS A 316 -27.85 8.64 -4.25
CA LYS A 316 -27.69 7.32 -3.64
C LYS A 316 -27.61 6.28 -4.73
N VAL A 317 -26.55 5.47 -4.71
CA VAL A 317 -26.36 4.37 -5.65
C VAL A 317 -26.50 3.02 -4.97
N LYS A 318 -26.88 2.02 -5.76
CA LYS A 318 -26.94 0.62 -5.34
C LYS A 318 -25.86 -0.19 -6.02
N THR A 319 -25.37 -1.20 -5.33
CA THR A 319 -24.45 -2.20 -5.90
C THR A 319 -24.97 -2.72 -7.22
N GLY A 320 -24.14 -2.71 -8.26
CA GLY A 320 -24.50 -3.10 -9.62
C GLY A 320 -25.25 -2.02 -10.43
N GLN A 321 -25.48 -0.81 -9.89
CA GLN A 321 -26.02 0.30 -10.65
C GLN A 321 -24.94 0.85 -11.61
N VAL A 322 -25.31 1.13 -12.87
CA VAL A 322 -24.39 1.73 -13.85
C VAL A 322 -24.05 3.15 -13.45
N LEU A 323 -22.74 3.45 -13.37
CA LEU A 323 -22.21 4.78 -13.05
C LEU A 323 -21.81 5.57 -14.27
N GLY A 324 -21.32 4.92 -15.33
CA GLY A 324 -20.83 5.51 -16.55
C GLY A 324 -20.25 4.45 -17.48
N LEU A 325 -19.46 4.88 -18.47
CA LEU A 325 -18.82 4.00 -19.45
C LEU A 325 -17.30 4.10 -19.36
N LEU A 326 -16.63 2.97 -19.54
CA LEU A 326 -15.17 2.87 -19.59
C LEU A 326 -14.61 3.68 -20.76
N GLY A 327 -13.64 4.54 -20.48
CA GLY A 327 -13.07 5.48 -21.43
C GLY A 327 -11.54 5.50 -21.39
N ASN A 328 -10.99 6.65 -21.78
CA ASN A 328 -9.54 6.92 -21.82
C ASN A 328 -9.27 8.40 -21.53
N SER A 329 -9.98 9.00 -20.56
CA SER A 329 -9.84 10.41 -20.19
C SER A 329 -8.86 10.61 -19.05
N GLY A 330 -8.21 11.77 -18.97
CA GLY A 330 -7.25 12.09 -17.91
C GLY A 330 -5.81 11.69 -18.25
N ASN A 331 -5.02 11.27 -17.26
CA ASN A 331 -3.62 10.87 -17.45
C ASN A 331 -3.50 9.38 -17.76
N THR A 332 -3.87 9.03 -18.98
CA THR A 332 -3.89 7.65 -19.47
C THR A 332 -3.44 7.60 -20.93
N ASP A 333 -2.86 6.48 -21.35
CA ASP A 333 -2.48 6.18 -22.72
C ASP A 333 -3.16 4.90 -23.29
N THR A 334 -4.03 4.27 -22.49
CA THR A 334 -4.74 3.05 -22.87
C THR A 334 -6.12 3.05 -22.24
N PRO A 335 -7.21 2.77 -22.96
CA PRO A 335 -8.53 2.63 -22.33
C PRO A 335 -8.50 1.62 -21.19
N HIS A 336 -9.00 2.02 -20.02
CA HIS A 336 -9.12 1.13 -18.87
C HIS A 336 -10.07 1.72 -17.82
N LEU A 337 -10.52 0.90 -16.90
CA LEU A 337 -11.10 1.35 -15.64
C LEU A 337 -10.00 1.34 -14.57
N HIS A 338 -9.63 2.52 -14.06
CA HIS A 338 -8.87 2.60 -12.82
C HIS A 338 -9.83 2.57 -11.64
N PHE A 339 -9.62 1.62 -10.72
CA PHE A 339 -10.47 1.43 -9.55
C PHE A 339 -9.64 1.23 -8.30
N HIS A 340 -9.98 1.95 -7.22
CA HIS A 340 -9.47 1.66 -5.89
C HIS A 340 -10.46 2.09 -4.79
N VAL A 341 -10.20 1.61 -3.56
CA VAL A 341 -10.85 2.09 -2.33
C VAL A 341 -9.84 2.89 -1.53
N MET A 342 -10.28 3.99 -0.92
CA MET A 342 -9.43 4.97 -0.25
C MET A 342 -10.07 5.51 1.03
N ASP A 343 -9.27 6.15 1.91
CA ASP A 343 -9.67 6.64 3.23
C ASP A 343 -10.18 8.10 3.26
N ALA A 344 -10.26 8.75 2.12
CA ALA A 344 -10.78 10.12 2.00
C ALA A 344 -11.47 10.33 0.64
N PRO A 345 -12.37 11.32 0.51
CA PRO A 345 -13.14 11.53 -0.73
C PRO A 345 -12.30 12.12 -1.88
N SER A 346 -11.10 12.59 -1.63
CA SER A 346 -10.19 13.13 -2.64
C SER A 346 -9.01 12.19 -2.86
N PRO A 347 -8.79 11.66 -4.09
CA PRO A 347 -7.69 10.75 -4.38
C PRO A 347 -6.31 11.37 -4.10
N LEU A 348 -6.18 12.70 -4.14
CA LEU A 348 -4.92 13.39 -3.80
C LEU A 348 -4.66 13.47 -2.29
N LEU A 349 -5.68 13.37 -1.44
CA LEU A 349 -5.55 13.49 0.02
C LEU A 349 -5.65 12.14 0.73
N ALA A 350 -5.97 11.09 0.00
CA ALA A 350 -6.25 9.77 0.53
C ALA A 350 -5.01 8.87 0.60
N ASN A 351 -5.12 7.81 1.40
CA ASN A 351 -4.34 6.60 1.25
C ASN A 351 -5.24 5.47 0.78
N GLY A 352 -4.71 4.60 -0.08
CA GLY A 352 -5.41 3.41 -0.56
C GLY A 352 -5.67 2.43 0.58
N LEU A 353 -6.90 1.96 0.65
CA LEU A 353 -7.35 0.90 1.55
C LEU A 353 -7.55 -0.39 0.77
N PRO A 354 -7.25 -1.55 1.36
CA PRO A 354 -7.50 -2.81 0.69
C PRO A 354 -8.99 -3.12 0.62
N TYR A 355 -9.36 -3.82 -0.42
CA TYR A 355 -10.69 -4.37 -0.64
C TYR A 355 -10.57 -5.79 -1.19
N VAL A 356 -11.66 -6.52 -1.13
CA VAL A 356 -11.80 -7.85 -1.75
C VAL A 356 -13.06 -7.85 -2.61
N PHE A 357 -13.03 -8.58 -3.71
CA PHE A 357 -14.26 -8.80 -4.48
C PHE A 357 -15.06 -9.95 -3.89
N THR A 358 -16.39 -9.75 -3.83
CA THR A 358 -17.30 -10.78 -3.29
C THR A 358 -17.20 -12.09 -4.05
N ALA A 359 -17.00 -12.04 -5.37
CA ALA A 359 -16.76 -13.23 -6.19
C ALA A 359 -16.11 -12.86 -7.53
N PHE A 360 -15.20 -13.70 -7.99
CA PHE A 360 -14.67 -13.71 -9.37
C PHE A 360 -14.12 -15.11 -9.69
N THR A 361 -13.83 -15.34 -10.98
CA THR A 361 -13.17 -16.57 -11.42
C THR A 361 -11.82 -16.23 -12.03
N GLY A 362 -10.74 -16.76 -11.47
CA GLY A 362 -9.40 -16.70 -12.06
C GLY A 362 -9.35 -17.52 -13.36
N GLN A 363 -8.70 -16.99 -14.38
CA GLN A 363 -8.53 -17.61 -15.70
C GLN A 363 -7.04 -17.82 -16.04
N GLY A 364 -6.15 -17.53 -15.11
CA GLY A 364 -4.71 -17.71 -15.24
C GLY A 364 -3.92 -16.46 -14.88
N LEU A 365 -2.61 -16.53 -15.08
CA LEU A 365 -1.65 -15.48 -14.78
C LEU A 365 -0.84 -15.15 -16.03
N ILE A 366 -0.72 -13.86 -16.38
CA ILE A 366 0.18 -13.41 -17.45
C ILE A 366 1.61 -13.56 -16.95
N THR A 367 2.45 -14.24 -17.73
CA THR A 367 3.84 -14.52 -17.35
C THR A 367 4.83 -13.45 -17.81
N ASP A 368 4.42 -12.61 -18.77
CA ASP A 368 5.15 -11.46 -19.27
C ASP A 368 4.14 -10.38 -19.71
N GLU A 369 4.12 -9.25 -19.01
CA GLU A 369 3.22 -8.14 -19.28
C GLU A 369 3.66 -7.23 -20.44
N GLN A 370 4.95 -7.31 -20.87
CA GLN A 370 5.51 -6.42 -21.91
C GLN A 370 4.70 -6.38 -23.20
N PRO A 371 4.11 -7.50 -23.68
CA PRO A 371 3.25 -7.48 -24.85
C PRO A 371 1.99 -6.61 -24.72
N LEU A 372 1.45 -6.38 -23.49
CA LEU A 372 0.32 -5.47 -23.27
C LEU A 372 0.66 -4.05 -23.74
N PHE A 373 1.88 -3.58 -23.43
CA PHE A 373 2.34 -2.22 -23.75
C PHE A 373 2.85 -2.07 -25.19
N THR A 374 3.18 -3.16 -25.87
CA THR A 374 3.75 -3.15 -27.23
C THR A 374 2.76 -3.62 -28.31
N GLY A 375 1.51 -3.93 -27.92
CA GLY A 375 0.48 -4.43 -28.82
C GLY A 375 0.69 -5.90 -29.24
N GLY A 376 1.49 -6.65 -28.51
CA GLY A 376 1.74 -8.07 -28.74
C GLY A 376 0.71 -8.99 -28.09
N THR A 377 0.86 -10.29 -28.32
CA THR A 377 0.07 -11.36 -27.70
C THR A 377 0.70 -11.76 -26.37
N VAL A 378 -0.07 -11.73 -25.27
CA VAL A 378 0.41 -12.20 -23.96
C VAL A 378 0.40 -13.73 -23.86
N THR A 379 1.28 -14.25 -23.00
CA THR A 379 1.27 -15.66 -22.61
C THR A 379 0.62 -15.79 -21.25
N ILE A 380 -0.36 -16.70 -21.13
CA ILE A 380 -1.13 -16.93 -19.91
C ILE A 380 -0.83 -18.35 -19.41
N ASP A 381 -0.31 -18.46 -18.18
CA ASP A 381 -0.30 -19.70 -17.43
C ASP A 381 -1.72 -19.94 -16.90
N LYS A 382 -2.46 -20.86 -17.54
CA LYS A 382 -3.87 -21.11 -17.26
C LYS A 382 -4.12 -21.90 -15.98
N GLU A 383 -3.09 -22.46 -15.37
CA GLU A 383 -3.19 -23.20 -14.10
C GLU A 383 -2.97 -22.27 -12.89
N ALA A 384 -2.14 -21.25 -13.05
CA ALA A 384 -1.82 -20.32 -11.98
C ALA A 384 -3.02 -19.43 -11.61
N LEU A 385 -3.38 -19.37 -10.33
CA LEU A 385 -4.46 -18.53 -9.77
C LEU A 385 -5.82 -18.73 -10.47
N SER A 386 -6.07 -19.93 -11.01
CA SER A 386 -7.32 -20.27 -11.70
C SER A 386 -8.37 -20.83 -10.76
N GLY A 387 -9.63 -20.65 -11.11
CA GLY A 387 -10.76 -21.17 -10.37
C GLY A 387 -11.59 -20.10 -9.66
N PRO A 388 -12.61 -20.50 -8.91
CA PRO A 388 -13.48 -19.59 -8.19
C PRO A 388 -12.78 -18.98 -6.97
N HIS A 389 -12.95 -17.66 -6.78
CA HIS A 389 -12.47 -16.90 -5.65
C HIS A 389 -13.64 -16.14 -5.00
N GLU A 390 -13.69 -16.12 -3.67
CA GLU A 390 -14.70 -15.41 -2.90
C GLU A 390 -14.05 -14.60 -1.77
N ASN A 391 -14.38 -13.32 -1.68
CA ASN A 391 -13.81 -12.40 -0.69
C ASN A 391 -12.28 -12.37 -0.71
N GLU A 392 -11.73 -12.33 -1.90
CA GLU A 392 -10.29 -12.25 -2.18
C GLU A 392 -9.99 -11.06 -3.11
N LEU A 393 -8.76 -10.54 -3.02
CA LEU A 393 -8.25 -9.53 -3.93
C LEU A 393 -7.53 -10.24 -5.09
N PRO A 394 -7.93 -10.03 -6.35
CA PRO A 394 -7.14 -10.53 -7.47
C PRO A 394 -5.79 -9.80 -7.50
N LEU A 395 -4.72 -10.55 -7.74
CA LEU A 395 -3.35 -10.03 -7.74
C LEU A 395 -2.92 -9.56 -9.13
N ALA A 396 -1.84 -8.77 -9.19
CA ALA A 396 -1.28 -8.25 -10.43
C ALA A 396 -1.10 -9.36 -11.48
N ASP A 397 -1.35 -9.03 -12.74
CA ASP A 397 -1.21 -9.88 -13.92
C ASP A 397 -2.18 -11.07 -13.99
N GLN A 398 -3.07 -11.23 -13.01
CA GLN A 398 -4.12 -12.23 -13.08
C GLN A 398 -5.15 -11.87 -14.15
N VAL A 399 -5.59 -12.87 -14.91
CA VAL A 399 -6.72 -12.76 -15.82
C VAL A 399 -7.96 -13.30 -15.12
N VAL A 400 -9.05 -12.53 -15.09
CA VAL A 400 -10.24 -12.87 -14.31
C VAL A 400 -11.53 -12.73 -15.12
N SER A 401 -12.59 -13.35 -14.62
CA SER A 401 -13.97 -13.19 -15.08
C SER A 401 -14.84 -12.73 -13.91
N PHE A 402 -15.69 -11.74 -14.18
CA PHE A 402 -16.68 -11.23 -13.24
C PHE A 402 -18.10 -11.67 -13.65
N PRO A 403 -19.00 -11.93 -12.68
CA PRO A 403 -20.37 -12.39 -12.91
C PRO A 403 -21.27 -11.34 -13.60
#